data_fda046a8dcd99d9a3bf578b1d21a19f5
#
_entry.id   fda046a8dcd99d9a3bf578b1d21a19f5
#
_cell.length_a   1.000
_cell.length_b   1.000
_cell.length_c   1.000
_cell.angle_alpha   90.00
_cell.angle_beta   90.00
_cell.angle_gamma   90.00
#
_symmetry.space_group_name_H-M   'P 1'
#
loop_
_entity.id
_entity.type
_entity.pdbx_description
1 polymer ?
#
loop_
_entity_poly.entity_id
_entity_poly.type
_entity_poly.pdbx_seq_one_letter_code
_entity_poly.pdbx_strand_id
1 'polypeptide(L)'
;MPELGTELVDGFLAVVVRYLRTTVGVDAVVAAIGEPATTTQTIAVALDFQGDVRGPVTWVFPRPIALELVRRLMSDPDPDPETATDGATELANILTGRASEALEKYGFQCEIGVPRVHVGDLPGGVAVRMATANGPIDIVLSMSTADEPIHGRPASRTGAPRSAAEK
;
A
#
# COMPACT_ATOMS: atom_id res chain seq x y z
N MET A 1 -3.99 17.89 -7.32
CA MET A 1 -4.62 16.61 -7.43
C MET A 1 -5.25 16.20 -6.16
N PRO A 2 -6.43 15.74 -6.21
CA PRO A 2 -7.11 15.33 -4.98
C PRO A 2 -6.50 14.05 -4.48
N GLU A 3 -6.36 14.00 -3.22
CA GLU A 3 -5.83 12.81 -2.59
C GLU A 3 -6.97 11.82 -2.38
N LEU A 4 -6.62 10.64 -1.99
CA LEU A 4 -7.63 9.64 -1.71
C LEU A 4 -8.45 10.09 -0.51
N GLY A 5 -9.73 9.88 -0.60
CA GLY A 5 -10.59 10.23 0.52
C GLY A 5 -10.37 9.30 1.69
N THR A 6 -10.78 9.76 2.83
CA THR A 6 -10.58 9.00 4.06
C THR A 6 -11.20 7.61 3.98
N GLU A 7 -12.37 7.50 3.41
CA GLU A 7 -13.01 6.21 3.26
C GLU A 7 -12.20 5.23 2.48
N LEU A 8 -11.56 5.69 1.41
CA LEU A 8 -10.76 4.80 0.60
C LEU A 8 -9.50 4.38 1.32
N VAL A 9 -8.91 5.32 2.05
CA VAL A 9 -7.73 5.00 2.84
C VAL A 9 -8.08 3.98 3.91
N ASP A 10 -9.21 4.17 4.58
CA ASP A 10 -9.62 3.25 5.62
C ASP A 10 -9.89 1.87 5.04
N GLY A 11 -10.53 1.80 3.88
CA GLY A 11 -10.79 0.52 3.23
C GLY A 11 -9.51 -0.17 2.82
N PHE A 12 -8.55 0.60 2.31
CA PHE A 12 -7.26 0.10 1.92
C PHE A 12 -6.57 -0.52 3.15
N LEU A 13 -6.52 0.23 4.23
CA LEU A 13 -5.83 -0.22 5.43
C LEU A 13 -6.52 -1.42 6.09
N ALA A 14 -7.82 -1.44 6.06
CA ALA A 14 -8.55 -2.55 6.68
C ALA A 14 -8.23 -3.88 6.01
N VAL A 15 -8.10 -3.87 4.69
CA VAL A 15 -7.78 -5.08 3.97
C VAL A 15 -6.34 -5.51 4.28
N VAL A 16 -5.44 -4.55 4.38
CA VAL A 16 -4.05 -4.84 4.68
C VAL A 16 -3.92 -5.47 6.07
N VAL A 17 -4.59 -4.85 7.04
CA VAL A 17 -4.54 -5.33 8.42
C VAL A 17 -5.11 -6.75 8.49
N ARG A 18 -6.21 -6.98 7.77
CA ARG A 18 -6.82 -8.30 7.80
C ARG A 18 -5.92 -9.35 7.16
N TYR A 19 -5.30 -9.02 6.04
CA TYR A 19 -4.43 -9.97 5.37
C TYR A 19 -3.23 -10.33 6.25
N LEU A 20 -2.64 -9.34 6.88
CA LEU A 20 -1.50 -9.58 7.76
C LEU A 20 -1.89 -10.52 8.89
N ARG A 21 -3.07 -10.30 9.46
CA ARG A 21 -3.50 -11.15 10.56
C ARG A 21 -3.87 -12.56 10.12
N THR A 22 -4.68 -12.67 9.08
CA THR A 22 -5.23 -13.98 8.74
C THR A 22 -4.29 -14.83 7.91
N THR A 23 -3.42 -14.23 7.14
CA THR A 23 -2.55 -14.99 6.26
C THR A 23 -1.12 -15.04 6.75
N VAL A 24 -0.62 -13.92 7.24
CA VAL A 24 0.76 -13.86 7.69
C VAL A 24 0.88 -14.16 9.18
N GLY A 25 -0.19 -13.93 9.92
CA GLY A 25 -0.17 -14.17 11.36
C GLY A 25 0.41 -13.03 12.16
N VAL A 26 0.36 -11.81 11.61
CA VAL A 26 0.91 -10.64 12.27
C VAL A 26 -0.21 -9.68 12.56
N ASP A 27 -0.38 -9.31 13.82
CA ASP A 27 -1.37 -8.30 14.19
C ASP A 27 -0.79 -6.94 13.95
N ALA A 28 -1.50 -6.12 13.22
CA ALA A 28 -1.07 -4.77 12.90
C ALA A 28 -2.18 -3.80 13.27
N VAL A 29 -1.81 -2.67 13.81
CA VAL A 29 -2.77 -1.65 14.24
C VAL A 29 -2.27 -0.31 13.71
N VAL A 30 -3.17 0.46 13.10
CA VAL A 30 -2.81 1.78 12.63
C VAL A 30 -2.49 2.63 13.85
N ALA A 31 -1.27 3.11 13.92
CA ALA A 31 -0.79 3.80 15.11
C ALA A 31 -0.62 5.31 14.91
N ALA A 32 -0.27 5.73 13.71
CA ALA A 32 0.00 7.15 13.48
C ALA A 32 -0.10 7.48 12.00
N ILE A 33 -0.37 8.72 11.71
CA ILE A 33 -0.38 9.23 10.36
C ILE A 33 0.52 10.45 10.39
N GLY A 34 1.45 10.55 9.46
CA GLY A 34 2.37 11.67 9.46
C GLY A 34 3.46 11.51 8.43
N GLU A 35 4.67 11.83 8.84
CA GLU A 35 5.78 11.80 7.93
C GLU A 35 6.52 10.48 8.00
N PRO A 36 6.90 9.95 6.88
CA PRO A 36 7.61 8.67 6.89
C PRO A 36 9.04 8.88 7.38
N ALA A 37 9.58 7.86 7.96
CA ALA A 37 10.96 7.90 8.40
C ALA A 37 11.67 6.69 7.82
N THR A 38 12.82 6.94 7.21
CA THR A 38 13.62 5.84 6.72
C THR A 38 14.93 5.80 7.44
N THR A 39 15.49 4.64 7.51
CA THR A 39 16.85 4.46 8.02
C THR A 39 17.52 3.50 7.08
N THR A 40 18.80 3.31 7.27
CA THR A 40 19.53 2.37 6.44
C THR A 40 19.11 0.94 6.74
N GLN A 41 18.27 0.76 7.76
CA GLN A 41 17.83 -0.56 8.13
C GLN A 41 16.44 -0.89 7.60
N THR A 42 15.97 -0.17 6.61
CA THR A 42 14.64 -0.43 6.07
C THR A 42 14.74 -0.91 4.63
N ILE A 43 13.70 -1.62 4.21
CA ILE A 43 13.52 -2.02 2.83
C ILE A 43 12.25 -1.34 2.35
N ALA A 44 12.36 -0.53 1.31
CA ALA A 44 11.22 0.17 0.77
C ALA A 44 10.87 -0.41 -0.60
N VAL A 45 9.59 -0.70 -0.82
CA VAL A 45 9.12 -1.28 -2.07
C VAL A 45 7.98 -0.43 -2.58
N ALA A 46 8.06 0.01 -3.82
CA ALA A 46 7.05 0.86 -4.41
C ALA A 46 6.33 0.14 -5.54
N LEU A 47 5.03 0.39 -5.64
CA LEU A 47 4.22 -0.09 -6.76
C LEU A 47 3.35 1.07 -7.21
N ASP A 48 3.11 1.17 -8.50
CA ASP A 48 2.29 2.24 -9.03
C ASP A 48 0.88 1.74 -9.32
N PHE A 49 -0.09 2.55 -8.95
CA PHE A 49 -1.46 2.32 -9.36
C PHE A 49 -1.68 3.05 -10.67
N GLN A 50 -2.44 2.47 -11.56
CA GLN A 50 -2.79 3.08 -12.85
C GLN A 50 -4.28 2.87 -13.06
N GLY A 51 -4.92 3.84 -13.69
CA GLY A 51 -6.35 3.77 -13.93
C GLY A 51 -7.07 4.88 -13.20
N ASP A 52 -8.14 4.53 -12.52
CA ASP A 52 -8.92 5.52 -11.78
C ASP A 52 -8.18 6.07 -10.58
N VAL A 53 -7.23 5.31 -10.06
CA VAL A 53 -6.36 5.78 -9.00
C VAL A 53 -4.95 5.70 -9.57
N ARG A 54 -4.15 6.72 -9.39
CA ARG A 54 -2.82 6.80 -9.97
C ARG A 54 -1.80 7.26 -8.96
N GLY A 55 -0.61 6.73 -9.08
CA GLY A 55 0.52 7.13 -8.26
C GLY A 55 1.03 5.97 -7.45
N PRO A 56 2.15 6.17 -6.78
CA PRO A 56 2.79 5.07 -6.07
C PRO A 56 2.26 4.87 -4.66
N VAL A 57 2.33 3.64 -4.23
CA VAL A 57 2.24 3.30 -2.82
C VAL A 57 3.60 2.72 -2.48
N THR A 58 4.17 3.15 -1.37
CA THR A 58 5.49 2.69 -0.97
C THR A 58 5.38 2.05 0.41
N TRP A 59 5.83 0.81 0.49
CA TRP A 59 5.83 0.05 1.73
C TRP A 59 7.21 0.13 2.32
N VAL A 60 7.32 0.47 3.59
CA VAL A 60 8.62 0.58 4.24
C VAL A 60 8.67 -0.40 5.38
N PHE A 61 9.47 -1.43 5.23
CA PHE A 61 9.60 -2.47 6.23
C PHE A 61 10.96 -2.33 6.92
N PRO A 62 11.01 -2.22 8.23
CA PRO A 62 12.29 -2.35 8.92
C PRO A 62 12.86 -3.71 8.58
N ARG A 63 14.16 -3.79 8.36
CA ARG A 63 14.78 -5.04 7.94
C ARG A 63 14.45 -6.20 8.88
N PRO A 64 14.48 -6.03 10.20
CA PRO A 64 14.12 -7.15 11.07
C PRO A 64 12.69 -7.63 10.87
N ILE A 65 11.78 -6.69 10.57
CA ILE A 65 10.41 -7.06 10.33
C ILE A 65 10.32 -7.81 8.99
N ALA A 66 11.04 -7.35 7.99
CA ALA A 66 11.04 -8.02 6.69
C ALA A 66 11.52 -9.46 6.85
N LEU A 67 12.55 -9.67 7.64
CA LEU A 67 13.04 -11.03 7.89
C LEU A 67 11.99 -11.87 8.58
N GLU A 68 11.32 -11.30 9.56
CA GLU A 68 10.30 -12.05 10.28
C GLU A 68 9.13 -12.39 9.39
N LEU A 69 8.72 -11.46 8.54
CA LEU A 69 7.62 -11.71 7.62
C LEU A 69 7.98 -12.78 6.60
N VAL A 70 9.21 -12.76 6.12
CA VAL A 70 9.65 -13.78 5.18
C VAL A 70 9.68 -15.14 5.85
N ARG A 71 10.17 -15.17 7.09
CA ARG A 71 10.24 -16.41 7.83
C ARG A 71 8.84 -17.04 7.94
N ARG A 72 7.83 -16.22 8.17
CA ARG A 72 6.48 -16.72 8.31
C ARG A 72 5.86 -17.10 6.98
N LEU A 73 6.08 -16.27 5.97
CA LEU A 73 5.49 -16.51 4.66
C LEU A 73 6.13 -17.69 3.94
N MET A 74 7.42 -17.80 4.02
CA MET A 74 8.14 -18.81 3.28
C MET A 74 8.56 -19.99 4.11
N SER A 75 8.22 -19.96 5.38
CA SER A 75 8.58 -21.03 6.31
C SER A 75 10.08 -21.26 6.30
N ASP A 76 10.84 -20.20 6.13
CA ASP A 76 12.28 -20.29 6.12
C ASP A 76 12.77 -19.85 7.49
N PRO A 77 13.39 -20.73 8.27
CA PRO A 77 13.78 -20.37 9.63
C PRO A 77 14.94 -19.38 9.70
N ASP A 78 15.70 -19.26 8.62
CA ASP A 78 16.87 -18.39 8.67
C ASP A 78 17.13 -17.74 7.31
N PRO A 79 16.26 -16.84 6.89
CA PRO A 79 16.43 -16.22 5.58
C PRO A 79 17.63 -15.28 5.56
N ASP A 80 18.34 -15.26 4.44
CA ASP A 80 19.47 -14.34 4.34
C ASP A 80 18.97 -12.96 3.91
N PRO A 81 19.81 -11.95 3.95
CA PRO A 81 19.38 -10.58 3.65
C PRO A 81 18.79 -10.39 2.27
N GLU A 82 19.27 -11.13 1.29
CA GLU A 82 18.75 -11.01 -0.05
C GLU A 82 17.36 -11.58 -0.10
N THR A 83 17.13 -12.68 0.58
CA THR A 83 15.83 -13.28 0.66
C THR A 83 14.85 -12.33 1.33
N ALA A 84 15.34 -11.54 2.30
CA ALA A 84 14.48 -10.57 2.97
C ALA A 84 13.96 -9.54 1.99
N THR A 85 14.83 -9.06 1.10
CA THR A 85 14.40 -8.06 0.12
C THR A 85 13.40 -8.67 -0.85
N ASP A 86 13.66 -9.88 -1.31
CA ASP A 86 12.75 -10.53 -2.24
C ASP A 86 11.41 -10.79 -1.58
N GLY A 87 11.44 -11.26 -0.34
CA GLY A 87 10.20 -11.53 0.38
C GLY A 87 9.40 -10.27 0.66
N ALA A 88 10.09 -9.20 1.03
CA ALA A 88 9.42 -7.93 1.27
C ALA A 88 8.77 -7.43 -0.02
N THR A 89 9.46 -7.61 -1.15
CA THR A 89 8.93 -7.20 -2.44
C THR A 89 7.68 -8.00 -2.78
N GLU A 90 7.73 -9.30 -2.54
CA GLU A 90 6.58 -10.14 -2.82
C GLU A 90 5.41 -9.79 -1.89
N LEU A 91 5.70 -9.56 -0.62
CA LEU A 91 4.66 -9.19 0.32
C LEU A 91 4.01 -7.86 -0.07
N ALA A 92 4.82 -6.88 -0.44
CA ALA A 92 4.29 -5.60 -0.86
C ALA A 92 3.39 -5.76 -2.08
N ASN A 93 3.78 -6.63 -2.99
CA ASN A 93 2.98 -6.89 -4.19
C ASN A 93 1.63 -7.50 -3.81
N ILE A 94 1.63 -8.47 -2.91
CA ILE A 94 0.40 -9.12 -2.49
C ILE A 94 -0.50 -8.14 -1.74
N LEU A 95 0.08 -7.38 -0.82
CA LEU A 95 -0.70 -6.42 -0.04
C LEU A 95 -1.33 -5.36 -0.95
N THR A 96 -0.57 -4.88 -1.93
CA THR A 96 -1.09 -3.88 -2.84
C THR A 96 -2.21 -4.47 -3.70
N GLY A 97 -2.06 -5.72 -4.12
CA GLY A 97 -3.10 -6.38 -4.88
C GLY A 97 -4.39 -6.50 -4.08
N ARG A 98 -4.27 -6.89 -2.81
CA ARG A 98 -5.46 -6.99 -1.97
C ARG A 98 -6.09 -5.63 -1.77
N ALA A 99 -5.28 -4.61 -1.60
CA ALA A 99 -5.81 -3.26 -1.41
C ALA A 99 -6.50 -2.76 -2.67
N SER A 100 -6.00 -3.12 -3.85
CA SER A 100 -6.64 -2.68 -5.07
C SER A 100 -8.03 -3.31 -5.21
N GLU A 101 -8.20 -4.52 -4.69
CA GLU A 101 -9.53 -5.14 -4.69
C GLU A 101 -10.49 -4.34 -3.82
N ALA A 102 -9.98 -3.77 -2.73
CA ALA A 102 -10.83 -2.95 -1.87
C ALA A 102 -11.25 -1.68 -2.61
N LEU A 103 -10.36 -1.11 -3.39
CA LEU A 103 -10.70 0.09 -4.15
C LEU A 103 -11.77 -0.21 -5.19
N GLU A 104 -11.75 -1.40 -5.76
CA GLU A 104 -12.77 -1.78 -6.73
C GLU A 104 -14.15 -1.77 -6.11
N LYS A 105 -14.24 -2.10 -4.85
CA LYS A 105 -15.54 -2.12 -4.19
C LYS A 105 -16.12 -0.73 -4.06
N TYR A 106 -15.30 0.29 -4.17
CA TYR A 106 -15.76 1.65 -4.13
C TYR A 106 -15.95 2.22 -5.54
N GLY A 107 -15.83 1.36 -6.56
CA GLY A 107 -16.06 1.79 -7.92
C GLY A 107 -14.85 2.26 -8.68
N PHE A 108 -13.67 2.09 -8.10
CA PHE A 108 -12.44 2.52 -8.77
C PHE A 108 -11.75 1.33 -9.40
N GLN A 109 -11.52 1.41 -10.70
CA GLN A 109 -10.82 0.34 -11.39
C GLN A 109 -9.39 0.75 -11.59
N CYS A 110 -8.49 -0.06 -11.13
CA CYS A 110 -7.08 0.26 -11.26
C CYS A 110 -6.25 -1.01 -11.36
N GLU A 111 -5.08 -0.85 -11.92
CA GLU A 111 -4.13 -1.93 -12.03
C GLU A 111 -2.88 -1.52 -11.30
N ILE A 112 -2.11 -2.48 -10.86
CA ILE A 112 -0.86 -2.18 -10.19
C ILE A 112 0.29 -2.63 -11.06
N GLY A 113 1.35 -1.86 -11.02
CA GLY A 113 2.53 -2.16 -11.80
C GLY A 113 3.41 -3.17 -11.10
N VAL A 114 4.60 -3.33 -11.62
CA VAL A 114 5.57 -4.28 -11.08
C VAL A 114 6.22 -3.64 -9.86
N PRO A 115 6.39 -4.39 -8.77
CA PRO A 115 7.05 -3.83 -7.59
C PRO A 115 8.52 -3.56 -7.87
N ARG A 116 9.03 -2.50 -7.27
CA ARG A 116 10.43 -2.16 -7.40
C ARG A 116 10.96 -1.71 -6.06
N VAL A 117 12.20 -2.04 -5.78
CA VAL A 117 12.83 -1.59 -4.55
C VAL A 117 13.13 -0.11 -4.70
N HIS A 118 12.70 0.66 -3.73
CA HIS A 118 12.88 2.10 -3.76
C HIS A 118 14.16 2.46 -3.02
N VAL A 119 14.95 3.32 -3.63
CA VAL A 119 16.21 3.75 -3.05
C VAL A 119 16.18 5.27 -2.94
N GLY A 120 16.68 5.79 -1.86
CA GLY A 120 16.73 7.23 -1.66
C GLY A 120 15.55 7.72 -0.84
N ASP A 121 15.29 9.00 -0.97
CA ASP A 121 14.25 9.63 -0.18
C ASP A 121 12.88 9.11 -0.57
N LEU A 122 12.01 8.98 0.40
CA LEU A 122 10.66 8.51 0.13
C LEU A 122 9.86 9.57 -0.57
N PRO A 123 8.91 9.18 -1.41
CA PRO A 123 8.08 10.16 -2.09
C PRO A 123 7.18 10.86 -1.09
N GLY A 124 6.71 12.04 -1.46
CA GLY A 124 5.76 12.75 -0.64
C GLY A 124 4.42 12.04 -0.65
N GLY A 125 3.62 12.31 0.35
CA GLY A 125 2.31 11.70 0.44
C GLY A 125 1.94 11.53 1.90
N VAL A 126 0.88 10.79 2.12
CA VAL A 126 0.42 10.53 3.47
C VAL A 126 1.06 9.25 3.94
N ALA A 127 1.79 9.32 5.04
CA ALA A 127 2.42 8.14 5.60
C ALA A 127 1.57 7.62 6.74
N VAL A 128 1.30 6.33 6.70
CA VAL A 128 0.52 5.68 7.75
C VAL A 128 1.44 4.67 8.41
N ARG A 129 1.56 4.75 9.71
CA ARG A 129 2.38 3.80 10.46
C ARG A 129 1.49 2.76 11.10
N MET A 130 1.80 1.50 10.87
CA MET A 130 1.13 0.40 11.53
C MET A 130 2.10 -0.21 12.51
N ALA A 131 1.64 -0.37 13.74
CA ALA A 131 2.45 -0.98 14.78
C ALA A 131 2.22 -2.47 14.79
N THR A 132 3.29 -3.24 14.92
CA THR A 132 3.21 -4.68 15.09
C THR A 132 4.12 -5.06 16.25
N ALA A 133 3.99 -6.28 16.71
CA ALA A 133 4.84 -6.76 17.80
C ALA A 133 6.32 -6.77 17.41
N ASN A 134 6.60 -6.80 16.11
CA ASN A 134 7.97 -6.87 15.65
C ASN A 134 8.50 -5.53 15.15
N GLY A 135 7.73 -4.47 15.29
CA GLY A 135 8.15 -3.14 14.86
C GLY A 135 7.13 -2.53 13.92
N PRO A 136 7.41 -1.32 13.43
CA PRO A 136 6.44 -0.61 12.61
C PRO A 136 6.57 -0.96 11.13
N ILE A 137 5.44 -0.89 10.43
CA ILE A 137 5.43 -0.97 8.98
C ILE A 137 4.83 0.36 8.54
N ASP A 138 5.53 1.08 7.68
CA ASP A 138 5.02 2.35 7.18
C ASP A 138 4.53 2.19 5.75
N ILE A 139 3.46 2.87 5.42
CA ILE A 139 2.92 2.88 4.07
C ILE A 139 2.83 4.33 3.66
N VAL A 140 3.47 4.68 2.54
CA VAL A 140 3.37 6.05 2.04
C VAL A 140 2.42 6.02 0.87
N LEU A 141 1.29 6.72 1.03
CA LEU A 141 0.26 6.78 0.01
C LEU A 141 0.44 8.05 -0.79
N SER A 142 0.90 7.90 -2.02
CA SER A 142 1.13 9.04 -2.89
C SER A 142 0.19 8.99 -4.09
N MET A 143 -0.94 8.34 -3.91
CA MET A 143 -1.90 8.16 -4.98
C MET A 143 -2.99 9.21 -4.91
N SER A 144 -3.66 9.41 -6.03
CA SER A 144 -4.79 10.31 -6.09
C SER A 144 -5.77 9.76 -7.11
N THR A 145 -6.97 10.29 -7.07
CA THR A 145 -7.96 9.88 -8.04
C THR A 145 -7.70 10.61 -9.35
N ALA A 146 -7.75 9.87 -10.42
CA ALA A 146 -7.33 10.40 -11.68
C ALA A 146 -8.26 11.36 -12.36
N ASP A 147 -9.48 11.10 -12.32
CA ASP A 147 -10.40 11.85 -13.10
C ASP A 147 -10.72 13.22 -12.64
N GLU A 148 -10.62 13.43 -11.41
CA GLU A 148 -11.00 14.59 -10.85
C GLU A 148 -10.39 15.80 -11.37
N PRO A 149 -9.23 15.93 -11.33
CA PRO A 149 -8.60 17.13 -11.70
C PRO A 149 -8.64 17.33 -13.18
N ILE A 150 -8.55 16.34 -13.86
CA ILE A 150 -8.47 16.47 -15.27
C ILE A 150 -9.73 17.00 -15.84
N HIS A 151 -10.81 16.59 -15.33
CA HIS A 151 -12.05 17.01 -15.87
C HIS A 151 -12.97 17.58 -14.85
N GLY A 152 -12.50 17.76 -13.73
CA GLY A 152 -13.34 18.30 -12.71
C GLY A 152 -14.46 17.36 -12.43
N ARG A 153 -14.37 16.14 -12.84
CA ARG A 153 -15.39 15.26 -12.60
C ARG A 153 -15.31 14.79 -11.22
N PRO A 154 -16.25 14.92 -10.50
CA PRO A 154 -16.27 14.56 -9.11
C PRO A 154 -16.08 13.10 -8.98
N ALA A 155 -15.59 12.82 -7.96
CA ALA A 155 -15.29 11.48 -7.69
C ALA A 155 -16.52 10.70 -7.66
N SER A 156 -17.47 11.24 -8.03
CA SER A 156 -18.66 10.52 -7.94
C SER A 156 -18.61 9.25 -8.66
N ARG A 157 -17.57 8.91 -9.13
CA ARG A 157 -17.52 7.72 -9.74
C ARG A 157 -18.13 6.78 -8.93
N THR A 158 -18.36 7.03 -7.78
CA THR A 158 -18.97 6.13 -6.97
C THR A 158 -20.10 5.55 -7.63
N GLY A 159 -19.92 4.78 -8.39
CA GLY A 159 -20.95 4.03 -8.88
C GLY A 159 -21.83 4.76 -9.75
N ALA A 160 -21.68 5.87 -9.78
CA ALA A 160 -22.60 6.54 -10.54
C ALA A 160 -22.28 6.19 -11.91
N PRO A 161 -23.10 5.91 -12.58
CA PRO A 161 -22.92 5.54 -13.88
C PRO A 161 -22.41 6.66 -14.61
N ARG A 162 -21.22 6.80 -14.54
CA ARG A 162 -20.65 7.71 -15.19
C ARG A 162 -21.14 7.75 -16.50
N SER A 163 -21.55 6.77 -16.93
CA SER A 163 -21.95 6.71 -18.24
C SER A 163 -23.09 7.62 -18.40
N ALA A 164 -23.87 7.56 -17.58
CA ALA A 164 -25.07 8.27 -17.76
C ALA A 164 -24.73 9.67 -17.93
N ALA A 165 -23.82 9.98 -17.32
CA ALA A 165 -23.49 11.30 -17.37
C ALA A 165 -23.18 11.73 -18.72
N GLU A 166 -22.94 11.07 -19.39
CA GLU A 166 -22.56 11.51 -20.49
C GLU A 166 -23.44 11.60 -21.40
N LYS A 167 -24.14 11.63 -21.39
CA LYS A 167 -24.98 11.81 -22.25
C LYS A 167 -25.37 12.53 -22.51
#